data_5c4c8887b921b38f39ac80f463718a42
#
_entry.id   5c4c8887b921b38f39ac80f463718a42
#
_cell.length_a   1.000
_cell.length_b   1.000
_cell.length_c   1.000
_cell.angle_alpha   90.00
_cell.angle_beta   90.00
_cell.angle_gamma   90.00
#
_symmetry.space_group_name_H-M   'P 1'
#
loop_
_entity.id
_entity.type
_entity.pdbx_description
1 polymer ?
#
loop_
_entity_poly.entity_id
_entity_poly.type
_entity_poly.pdbx_seq_one_letter_code
_entity_poly.pdbx_strand_id
1 'polypeptide(L)'
;TTTFRCSELALMAGTRAFDTFAAVLANYPSNPRIWMAYGDALKTEGRTNDGIAAYRRSLQLAPGFGEAWWSLANLKTFQFSPTDVQAMQAQLARVGAADDDRLHLHFALGKALEDAGRYAGSFAHYADGNRIRRVGIVYDAEATTEFVRRSRVLFTQEFVARRSGWGCEADDPIFVVGLPRSGSTLVEQILASHPAVEGAGELPAVAGIARTLAGRALYPEVLARLDASELRSLGER
;
A
#
# COMPACT_ATOMS: atom_id res chain seq x y z
N THR A 1 30.28 6.37 17.88
CA THR A 1 29.13 5.53 17.50
C THR A 1 28.05 6.45 16.92
N THR A 2 28.05 6.59 15.60
CA THR A 2 27.12 7.48 14.88
C THR A 2 25.86 6.67 14.65
N THR A 3 24.88 6.81 15.53
CA THR A 3 23.52 6.31 15.31
C THR A 3 22.88 7.21 14.24
N PHE A 4 22.94 6.78 12.99
CA PHE A 4 22.12 7.39 11.93
C PHE A 4 20.66 7.10 12.26
N ARG A 5 19.87 8.15 12.47
CA ARG A 5 18.42 8.01 12.65
C ARG A 5 17.80 7.55 11.33
N CYS A 6 16.85 6.61 11.38
CA CYS A 6 16.12 6.17 10.17
C CYS A 6 15.50 7.33 9.38
N SER A 7 15.12 8.42 10.07
CA SER A 7 14.66 9.66 9.46
C SER A 7 15.72 10.33 8.56
N GLU A 8 17.00 10.28 8.91
CA GLU A 8 18.08 10.82 8.07
C GLU A 8 18.35 9.91 6.85
N LEU A 9 18.25 8.60 7.02
CA LEU A 9 18.33 7.64 5.92
C LEU A 9 17.13 7.75 4.98
N ALA A 10 15.93 7.95 5.49
CA ALA A 10 14.73 8.20 4.70
C ALA A 10 14.84 9.51 3.92
N LEU A 11 15.33 10.59 4.54
CA LEU A 11 15.54 11.88 3.89
C LEU A 11 16.62 11.79 2.78
N MET A 12 17.72 11.06 3.03
CA MET A 12 18.76 10.81 2.02
C MET A 12 18.25 9.89 0.89
N ALA A 13 17.41 8.91 1.20
CA ALA A 13 16.75 8.07 0.21
C ALA A 13 15.76 8.88 -0.65
N GLY A 14 15.01 9.79 -0.02
CA GLY A 14 14.12 10.73 -0.70
C GLY A 14 14.87 11.64 -1.67
N THR A 15 15.95 12.28 -1.25
CA THR A 15 16.75 13.16 -2.10
C THR A 15 17.32 12.42 -3.32
N ARG A 16 17.86 11.22 -3.12
CA ARG A 16 18.36 10.37 -4.23
C ARG A 16 17.24 9.93 -5.18
N ALA A 17 16.05 9.68 -4.67
CA ALA A 17 14.91 9.34 -5.48
C ALA A 17 14.50 10.51 -6.40
N PHE A 18 14.48 11.75 -5.90
CA PHE A 18 14.15 12.94 -6.70
C PHE A 18 15.20 13.23 -7.78
N ASP A 19 16.49 13.11 -7.47
CA ASP A 19 17.56 13.24 -8.45
C ASP A 19 17.43 12.19 -9.57
N THR A 20 17.07 10.97 -9.20
CA THR A 20 16.80 9.89 -10.15
C THR A 20 15.60 10.22 -11.04
N PHE A 21 14.48 10.69 -10.47
CA PHE A 21 13.32 11.11 -11.25
C PHE A 21 13.63 12.27 -12.18
N ALA A 22 14.41 13.27 -11.72
CA ALA A 22 14.82 14.38 -12.55
C ALA A 22 15.64 13.92 -13.78
N ALA A 23 16.61 13.02 -13.58
CA ALA A 23 17.42 12.44 -14.65
C ALA A 23 16.58 11.60 -15.62
N VAL A 24 15.65 10.79 -15.11
CA VAL A 24 14.78 9.96 -15.95
C VAL A 24 13.79 10.82 -16.73
N LEU A 25 13.20 11.84 -16.12
CA LEU A 25 12.27 12.76 -16.78
C LEU A 25 12.96 13.63 -17.84
N ALA A 26 14.25 13.98 -17.66
CA ALA A 26 15.04 14.67 -18.69
C ALA A 26 15.18 13.81 -19.96
N ASN A 27 15.30 12.49 -19.82
CA ASN A 27 15.41 11.57 -20.95
C ASN A 27 14.04 11.12 -21.51
N TYR A 28 13.00 11.07 -20.68
CA TYR A 28 11.66 10.56 -21.03
C TYR A 28 10.54 11.51 -20.62
N PRO A 29 10.55 12.78 -21.07
CA PRO A 29 9.60 13.82 -20.62
C PRO A 29 8.14 13.55 -21.03
N SER A 30 7.92 12.67 -22.00
CA SER A 30 6.60 12.34 -22.54
C SER A 30 6.04 11.00 -22.02
N ASN A 31 6.67 10.39 -21.02
CA ASN A 31 6.18 9.13 -20.46
C ASN A 31 5.21 9.39 -19.29
N PRO A 32 3.89 9.11 -19.43
CA PRO A 32 2.91 9.40 -18.40
C PRO A 32 3.11 8.58 -17.11
N ARG A 33 3.63 7.34 -17.21
CA ARG A 33 3.87 6.48 -16.04
C ARG A 33 4.99 7.03 -15.15
N ILE A 34 6.02 7.62 -15.73
CA ILE A 34 7.11 8.23 -14.96
C ILE A 34 6.61 9.48 -14.24
N TRP A 35 5.78 10.31 -14.89
CA TRP A 35 5.15 11.46 -14.24
C TRP A 35 4.25 11.05 -13.09
N MET A 36 3.48 9.96 -13.24
CA MET A 36 2.65 9.43 -12.15
C MET A 36 3.52 8.95 -10.97
N ALA A 37 4.54 8.12 -11.23
CA ALA A 37 5.45 7.63 -10.18
C ALA A 37 6.19 8.77 -9.47
N TYR A 38 6.55 9.82 -10.20
CA TYR A 38 7.12 11.04 -9.61
C TYR A 38 6.12 11.75 -8.70
N GLY A 39 4.85 11.81 -9.11
CA GLY A 39 3.76 12.32 -8.29
C GLY A 39 3.57 11.55 -6.98
N ASP A 40 3.68 10.22 -7.02
CA ASP A 40 3.60 9.36 -5.83
C ASP A 40 4.78 9.62 -4.87
N ALA A 41 5.98 9.77 -5.38
CA ALA A 41 7.16 10.14 -4.59
C ALA A 41 6.98 11.50 -3.92
N LEU A 42 6.52 12.51 -4.66
CA LEU A 42 6.25 13.86 -4.14
C LEU A 42 5.18 13.85 -3.04
N LYS A 43 4.10 13.08 -3.25
CA LYS A 43 3.05 12.90 -2.24
C LYS A 43 3.59 12.28 -0.96
N THR A 44 4.45 11.27 -1.07
CA THR A 44 5.07 10.58 0.09
C THR A 44 5.92 11.55 0.92
N GLU A 45 6.61 12.47 0.28
CA GLU A 45 7.39 13.55 0.92
C GLU A 45 6.54 14.74 1.41
N GLY A 46 5.22 14.63 1.34
CA GLY A 46 4.32 15.71 1.76
C GLY A 46 4.21 16.90 0.78
N ARG A 47 4.88 16.84 -0.37
CA ARG A 47 4.84 17.85 -1.44
C ARG A 47 3.60 17.70 -2.30
N THR A 48 2.43 17.77 -1.67
CA THR A 48 1.14 17.43 -2.28
C THR A 48 0.85 18.26 -3.54
N ASN A 49 1.12 19.55 -3.54
CA ASN A 49 0.84 20.41 -4.71
C ASN A 49 1.71 20.04 -5.91
N ASP A 50 2.99 19.74 -5.69
CA ASP A 50 3.90 19.28 -6.75
C ASP A 50 3.46 17.90 -7.26
N GLY A 51 3.00 17.02 -6.38
CA GLY A 51 2.43 15.72 -6.75
C GLY A 51 1.19 15.87 -7.63
N ILE A 52 0.28 16.80 -7.31
CA ILE A 52 -0.88 17.13 -8.15
C ILE A 52 -0.43 17.59 -9.55
N ALA A 53 0.57 18.46 -9.62
CA ALA A 53 1.09 18.96 -10.91
C ALA A 53 1.68 17.79 -11.74
N ALA A 54 2.40 16.88 -11.13
CA ALA A 54 2.95 15.70 -11.79
C ALA A 54 1.85 14.75 -12.30
N TYR A 55 0.82 14.46 -11.50
CA TYR A 55 -0.35 13.68 -11.95
C TYR A 55 -1.09 14.38 -13.10
N ARG A 56 -1.28 15.70 -13.04
CA ARG A 56 -1.89 16.47 -14.12
C ARG A 56 -1.04 16.39 -15.40
N ARG A 57 0.29 16.41 -15.28
CA ARG A 57 1.17 16.24 -16.43
C ARG A 57 1.04 14.83 -17.03
N SER A 58 0.95 13.80 -16.20
CA SER A 58 0.65 12.43 -16.65
C SER A 58 -0.64 12.36 -17.46
N LEU A 59 -1.72 13.00 -16.97
CA LEU A 59 -3.02 13.03 -17.62
C LEU A 59 -3.06 13.87 -18.90
N GLN A 60 -2.25 14.92 -19.01
CA GLN A 60 -2.08 15.65 -20.27
C GLN A 60 -1.46 14.77 -21.35
N LEU A 61 -0.52 13.90 -20.99
CA LEU A 61 0.14 12.98 -21.91
C LEU A 61 -0.73 11.77 -22.25
N ALA A 62 -1.50 11.27 -21.28
CA ALA A 62 -2.38 10.12 -21.44
C ALA A 62 -3.71 10.35 -20.69
N PRO A 63 -4.70 11.00 -21.30
CA PRO A 63 -5.97 11.32 -20.63
C PRO A 63 -6.77 10.10 -20.16
N GLY A 64 -6.56 8.93 -20.75
CA GLY A 64 -7.18 7.66 -20.37
C GLY A 64 -6.43 6.87 -19.29
N PHE A 65 -5.31 7.38 -18.78
CA PHE A 65 -4.51 6.68 -17.76
C PHE A 65 -5.24 6.72 -16.40
N GLY A 66 -6.02 5.69 -16.13
CA GLY A 66 -6.94 5.62 -14.99
C GLY A 66 -6.23 5.72 -13.65
N GLU A 67 -5.04 5.12 -13.51
CA GLU A 67 -4.27 5.14 -12.28
C GLU A 67 -3.88 6.57 -11.84
N ALA A 68 -3.55 7.45 -12.79
CA ALA A 68 -3.26 8.85 -12.48
C ALA A 68 -4.52 9.63 -12.01
N TRP A 69 -5.70 9.34 -12.55
CA TRP A 69 -6.97 9.86 -12.04
C TRP A 69 -7.25 9.36 -10.62
N TRP A 70 -7.01 8.07 -10.38
CA TRP A 70 -7.18 7.49 -9.05
C TRP A 70 -6.18 8.05 -8.03
N SER A 71 -4.93 8.30 -8.42
CA SER A 71 -3.93 8.94 -7.55
C SER A 71 -4.38 10.31 -7.08
N LEU A 72 -4.99 11.12 -7.98
CA LEU A 72 -5.62 12.39 -7.60
C LEU A 72 -6.81 12.19 -6.65
N ALA A 73 -7.67 11.20 -6.92
CA ALA A 73 -8.83 10.89 -6.07
C ALA A 73 -8.43 10.48 -4.64
N ASN A 74 -7.28 9.83 -4.49
CA ASN A 74 -6.73 9.41 -3.20
C ASN A 74 -6.11 10.53 -2.37
N LEU A 75 -5.98 11.73 -2.93
CA LEU A 75 -5.58 12.91 -2.15
C LEU A 75 -6.81 13.44 -1.40
N LYS A 76 -6.79 13.36 -0.07
CA LYS A 76 -7.95 13.70 0.78
C LYS A 76 -8.44 15.14 0.61
N THR A 77 -7.55 16.04 0.21
CA THR A 77 -7.82 17.49 0.07
C THR A 77 -8.10 17.90 -1.39
N PHE A 78 -7.93 16.98 -2.34
CA PHE A 78 -8.14 17.27 -3.76
C PHE A 78 -9.61 17.11 -4.13
N GLN A 79 -10.13 18.09 -4.86
CA GLN A 79 -11.49 18.07 -5.41
C GLN A 79 -11.43 18.18 -6.93
N PHE A 80 -12.17 17.32 -7.61
CA PHE A 80 -12.29 17.36 -9.05
C PHE A 80 -13.21 18.47 -9.52
N SER A 81 -12.79 19.18 -10.58
CA SER A 81 -13.65 20.13 -11.27
C SER A 81 -14.71 19.42 -12.12
N PRO A 82 -15.82 20.11 -12.51
CA PRO A 82 -16.76 19.55 -13.48
C PRO A 82 -16.11 19.11 -14.79
N THR A 83 -15.06 19.80 -15.23
CA THR A 83 -14.30 19.47 -16.45
C THR A 83 -13.54 18.15 -16.29
N ASP A 84 -13.01 17.88 -15.09
CA ASP A 84 -12.34 16.60 -14.79
C ASP A 84 -13.34 15.44 -14.86
N VAL A 85 -14.53 15.63 -14.27
CA VAL A 85 -15.59 14.63 -14.31
C VAL A 85 -15.98 14.32 -15.76
N GLN A 86 -16.18 15.35 -16.59
CA GLN A 86 -16.48 15.16 -18.02
C GLN A 86 -15.34 14.44 -18.76
N ALA A 87 -14.08 14.79 -18.47
CA ALA A 87 -12.93 14.13 -19.06
C ALA A 87 -12.87 12.63 -18.70
N MET A 88 -13.06 12.27 -17.43
CA MET A 88 -13.10 10.87 -16.99
C MET A 88 -14.26 10.10 -17.64
N GLN A 89 -15.44 10.70 -17.74
CA GLN A 89 -16.60 10.09 -18.39
C GLN A 89 -16.35 9.86 -19.88
N ALA A 90 -15.74 10.80 -20.56
CA ALA A 90 -15.36 10.65 -21.97
C ALA A 90 -14.34 9.50 -22.18
N GLN A 91 -13.41 9.30 -21.25
CA GLN A 91 -12.47 8.17 -21.34
C GLN A 91 -13.18 6.82 -21.11
N LEU A 92 -14.11 6.73 -20.17
CA LEU A 92 -14.92 5.52 -19.96
C LEU A 92 -15.78 5.14 -21.18
N ALA A 93 -16.27 6.14 -21.93
CA ALA A 93 -17.06 5.90 -23.12
C ALA A 93 -16.24 5.40 -24.33
N ARG A 94 -14.91 5.43 -24.25
CA ARG A 94 -14.06 4.95 -25.38
C ARG A 94 -14.09 3.43 -25.47
N VAL A 95 -14.31 2.94 -26.67
CA VAL A 95 -14.23 1.50 -26.98
C VAL A 95 -12.78 1.04 -26.87
N GLY A 96 -12.55 -0.10 -26.17
CA GLY A 96 -11.22 -0.70 -26.07
C GLY A 96 -10.33 -0.13 -24.96
N ALA A 97 -10.88 0.67 -24.03
CA ALA A 97 -10.14 1.04 -22.81
C ALA A 97 -9.79 -0.23 -22.00
N ALA A 98 -8.56 -0.30 -21.51
CA ALA A 98 -8.10 -1.41 -20.67
C ALA A 98 -8.94 -1.50 -19.38
N ASP A 99 -9.19 -2.72 -18.89
CA ASP A 99 -10.00 -2.93 -17.69
C ASP A 99 -9.38 -2.27 -16.44
N ASP A 100 -8.05 -2.23 -16.34
CA ASP A 100 -7.37 -1.52 -15.25
C ASP A 100 -7.62 -0.01 -15.29
N ASP A 101 -7.57 0.61 -16.47
CA ASP A 101 -7.87 2.04 -16.60
C ASP A 101 -9.35 2.31 -16.29
N ARG A 102 -10.26 1.46 -16.79
CA ARG A 102 -11.70 1.55 -16.49
C ARG A 102 -11.99 1.42 -15.00
N LEU A 103 -11.34 0.45 -14.33
CA LEU A 103 -11.41 0.25 -12.90
C LEU A 103 -11.09 1.54 -12.14
N HIS A 104 -9.93 2.12 -12.42
CA HIS A 104 -9.45 3.31 -11.74
C HIS A 104 -10.30 4.55 -12.06
N LEU A 105 -10.76 4.70 -13.31
CA LEU A 105 -11.68 5.77 -13.71
C LEU A 105 -13.02 5.68 -12.97
N HIS A 106 -13.57 4.47 -12.80
CA HIS A 106 -14.78 4.28 -12.02
C HIS A 106 -14.60 4.70 -10.55
N PHE A 107 -13.51 4.31 -9.90
CA PHE A 107 -13.24 4.72 -8.52
C PHE A 107 -13.01 6.23 -8.42
N ALA A 108 -12.28 6.85 -9.35
CA ALA A 108 -12.06 8.30 -9.36
C ALA A 108 -13.37 9.08 -9.56
N LEU A 109 -14.24 8.63 -10.48
CA LEU A 109 -15.58 9.21 -10.67
C LEU A 109 -16.49 8.99 -9.46
N GLY A 110 -16.42 7.80 -8.85
CA GLY A 110 -17.14 7.53 -7.60
C GLY A 110 -16.79 8.57 -6.54
N LYS A 111 -15.51 8.83 -6.32
CA LYS A 111 -15.03 9.84 -5.36
C LYS A 111 -15.43 11.27 -5.75
N ALA A 112 -15.26 11.63 -7.03
CA ALA A 112 -15.65 12.96 -7.52
C ALA A 112 -17.14 13.26 -7.32
N LEU A 113 -18.00 12.28 -7.56
CA LEU A 113 -19.44 12.39 -7.37
C LEU A 113 -19.85 12.39 -5.90
N GLU A 114 -19.14 11.63 -5.04
CA GLU A 114 -19.32 11.64 -3.59
C GLU A 114 -19.03 13.02 -3.02
N ASP A 115 -17.91 13.63 -3.38
CA ASP A 115 -17.53 14.98 -2.96
C ASP A 115 -18.52 16.05 -3.43
N ALA A 116 -19.18 15.82 -4.56
CA ALA A 116 -20.24 16.67 -5.09
C ALA A 116 -21.63 16.36 -4.50
N GLY A 117 -21.77 15.46 -3.52
CA GLY A 117 -23.05 15.05 -2.91
C GLY A 117 -23.95 14.22 -3.82
N ARG A 118 -23.44 13.74 -4.95
CA ARG A 118 -24.20 12.96 -5.95
C ARG A 118 -24.10 11.46 -5.65
N TYR A 119 -24.56 11.04 -4.49
CA TYR A 119 -24.33 9.72 -3.91
C TYR A 119 -24.84 8.56 -4.75
N ALA A 120 -26.00 8.67 -5.42
CA ALA A 120 -26.51 7.60 -6.28
C ALA A 120 -25.57 7.32 -7.46
N GLY A 121 -25.06 8.36 -8.11
CA GLY A 121 -24.07 8.23 -9.19
C GLY A 121 -22.72 7.72 -8.69
N SER A 122 -22.27 8.19 -7.54
CA SER A 122 -21.07 7.72 -6.86
C SER A 122 -21.13 6.21 -6.61
N PHE A 123 -22.23 5.74 -5.99
CA PHE A 123 -22.43 4.31 -5.72
C PHE A 123 -22.41 3.46 -6.99
N ALA A 124 -23.07 3.92 -8.06
CA ALA A 124 -23.05 3.20 -9.34
C ALA A 124 -21.63 3.02 -9.89
N HIS A 125 -20.81 4.06 -9.84
CA HIS A 125 -19.43 3.97 -10.27
C HIS A 125 -18.59 3.05 -9.37
N TYR A 126 -18.71 3.13 -8.05
CA TYR A 126 -18.03 2.21 -7.14
C TYR A 126 -18.46 0.75 -7.37
N ALA A 127 -19.76 0.51 -7.63
CA ALA A 127 -20.26 -0.83 -7.95
C ALA A 127 -19.65 -1.37 -9.24
N ASP A 128 -19.56 -0.55 -10.28
CA ASP A 128 -18.96 -0.91 -11.56
C ASP A 128 -17.45 -1.19 -11.43
N GLY A 129 -16.71 -0.34 -10.73
CA GLY A 129 -15.30 -0.54 -10.43
C GLY A 129 -15.06 -1.85 -9.66
N ASN A 130 -15.86 -2.10 -8.62
CA ASN A 130 -15.78 -3.35 -7.85
C ASN A 130 -16.12 -4.58 -8.70
N ARG A 131 -17.08 -4.48 -9.64
CA ARG A 131 -17.42 -5.58 -10.53
C ARG A 131 -16.24 -5.93 -11.46
N ILE A 132 -15.56 -4.93 -12.03
CA ILE A 132 -14.35 -5.14 -12.83
C ILE A 132 -13.27 -5.80 -11.95
N ARG A 133 -13.02 -5.27 -10.76
CA ARG A 133 -12.01 -5.81 -9.83
C ARG A 133 -12.30 -7.25 -9.45
N ARG A 134 -13.57 -7.59 -9.21
CA ARG A 134 -14.00 -8.92 -8.79
C ARG A 134 -13.65 -10.02 -9.80
N VAL A 135 -13.66 -9.72 -11.09
CA VAL A 135 -13.32 -10.69 -12.14
C VAL A 135 -11.88 -11.21 -12.00
N GLY A 136 -10.96 -10.34 -11.58
CA GLY A 136 -9.53 -10.68 -11.41
C GLY A 136 -9.17 -11.27 -10.03
N ILE A 137 -10.13 -11.37 -9.08
CA ILE A 137 -9.85 -11.86 -7.73
C ILE A 137 -10.40 -13.27 -7.58
N VAL A 138 -9.49 -14.23 -7.40
CA VAL A 138 -9.83 -15.57 -6.92
C VAL A 138 -9.88 -15.52 -5.39
N TYR A 139 -11.07 -15.52 -4.81
CA TYR A 139 -11.26 -15.56 -3.37
C TYR A 139 -11.94 -16.88 -2.98
N ASP A 140 -11.26 -17.63 -2.13
CA ASP A 140 -11.73 -18.88 -1.56
C ASP A 140 -11.93 -18.68 -0.05
N ALA A 141 -13.18 -18.61 0.37
CA ALA A 141 -13.57 -18.46 1.78
C ALA A 141 -13.26 -19.70 2.60
N GLU A 142 -13.35 -20.90 1.99
CA GLU A 142 -13.08 -22.16 2.66
C GLU A 142 -11.58 -22.29 2.94
N ALA A 143 -10.72 -21.95 1.98
CA ALA A 143 -9.27 -21.91 2.16
C ALA A 143 -8.87 -20.96 3.31
N THR A 144 -9.52 -19.79 3.40
CA THR A 144 -9.29 -18.83 4.49
C THR A 144 -9.72 -19.42 5.84
N THR A 145 -10.89 -20.04 5.90
CA THR A 145 -11.42 -20.69 7.12
C THR A 145 -10.50 -21.83 7.56
N GLU A 146 -10.05 -22.65 6.63
CA GLU A 146 -9.14 -23.75 6.90
C GLU A 146 -7.76 -23.24 7.39
N PHE A 147 -7.24 -22.16 6.79
CA PHE A 147 -6.02 -21.52 7.27
C PHE A 147 -6.15 -21.05 8.73
N VAL A 148 -7.26 -20.41 9.08
CA VAL A 148 -7.53 -19.98 10.47
C VAL A 148 -7.64 -21.19 11.40
N ARG A 149 -8.33 -22.25 10.98
CA ARG A 149 -8.46 -23.50 11.77
C ARG A 149 -7.08 -24.11 12.04
N ARG A 150 -6.24 -24.26 11.02
CA ARG A 150 -4.88 -24.81 11.16
C ARG A 150 -4.01 -23.94 12.04
N SER A 151 -4.09 -22.62 11.90
CA SER A 151 -3.37 -21.67 12.75
C SER A 151 -3.76 -21.84 14.23
N ARG A 152 -5.06 -21.98 14.53
CA ARG A 152 -5.53 -22.20 15.91
C ARG A 152 -5.07 -23.54 16.49
N VAL A 153 -4.97 -24.58 15.66
CA VAL A 153 -4.47 -25.89 16.08
C VAL A 153 -2.98 -25.85 16.40
N LEU A 154 -2.20 -25.10 15.59
CA LEU A 154 -0.76 -24.99 15.77
C LEU A 154 -0.37 -24.05 16.93
N PHE A 155 -0.91 -22.84 16.96
CA PHE A 155 -0.50 -21.80 17.91
C PHE A 155 -1.19 -21.98 19.27
N THR A 156 -0.89 -23.09 19.94
CA THR A 156 -1.30 -23.33 21.32
C THR A 156 -0.34 -22.68 22.31
N GLN A 157 -0.78 -22.49 23.55
CA GLN A 157 0.08 -22.00 24.61
C GLN A 157 1.34 -22.89 24.78
N GLU A 158 1.16 -24.22 24.69
CA GLU A 158 2.26 -25.18 24.77
C GLU A 158 3.24 -25.03 23.60
N PHE A 159 2.75 -24.82 22.36
CA PHE A 159 3.59 -24.60 21.21
C PHE A 159 4.50 -23.37 21.38
N VAL A 160 3.94 -22.28 21.90
CA VAL A 160 4.66 -21.04 22.16
C VAL A 160 5.64 -21.21 23.33
N ALA A 161 5.19 -21.82 24.43
CA ALA A 161 6.03 -22.05 25.63
C ALA A 161 7.28 -22.89 25.31
N ARG A 162 7.14 -23.93 24.51
CA ARG A 162 8.29 -24.78 24.09
C ARG A 162 9.34 -24.07 23.25
N ARG A 163 9.00 -22.92 22.67
CA ARG A 163 9.85 -22.07 21.81
C ARG A 163 10.30 -20.78 22.47
N SER A 164 10.01 -20.65 23.75
CA SER A 164 10.47 -19.49 24.54
C SER A 164 12.00 -19.38 24.47
N GLY A 165 12.51 -18.21 24.14
CA GLY A 165 13.94 -17.93 23.98
C GLY A 165 14.57 -18.43 22.66
N TRP A 166 13.77 -18.93 21.71
CA TRP A 166 14.27 -19.38 20.40
C TRP A 166 14.45 -18.24 19.40
N GLY A 167 13.77 -17.09 19.59
CA GLY A 167 13.82 -15.94 18.71
C GLY A 167 15.07 -15.08 18.85
N CYS A 168 15.05 -13.95 18.19
CA CYS A 168 16.02 -12.88 18.40
C CYS A 168 15.86 -12.30 19.81
N GLU A 169 16.98 -11.95 20.44
CA GLU A 169 17.02 -11.41 21.82
C GLU A 169 16.81 -9.88 21.87
N ALA A 170 16.64 -9.22 20.70
CA ALA A 170 16.37 -7.81 20.65
C ALA A 170 15.06 -7.45 21.35
N ASP A 171 15.08 -6.50 22.25
CA ASP A 171 13.95 -6.00 23.01
C ASP A 171 13.45 -4.61 22.56
N ASP A 172 14.11 -4.04 21.54
CA ASP A 172 13.75 -2.74 20.98
C ASP A 172 12.41 -2.71 20.20
N PRO A 173 12.01 -3.77 19.43
CA PRO A 173 10.81 -3.70 18.60
C PRO A 173 9.51 -3.72 19.42
N ILE A 174 8.64 -2.73 19.17
CA ILE A 174 7.29 -2.66 19.72
C ILE A 174 6.30 -3.05 18.61
N PHE A 175 5.60 -4.18 18.77
CA PHE A 175 4.61 -4.65 17.81
C PHE A 175 3.21 -4.15 18.18
N VAL A 176 2.61 -3.32 17.31
CA VAL A 176 1.21 -2.93 17.40
C VAL A 176 0.37 -3.89 16.57
N VAL A 177 -0.44 -4.71 17.23
CA VAL A 177 -1.25 -5.78 16.59
C VAL A 177 -2.73 -5.47 16.76
N GLY A 178 -3.49 -5.62 15.69
CA GLY A 178 -4.94 -5.39 15.73
C GLY A 178 -5.64 -5.78 14.44
N LEU A 179 -6.98 -5.74 14.46
CA LEU A 179 -7.76 -5.89 13.23
C LEU A 179 -7.57 -4.67 12.31
N PRO A 180 -7.76 -4.83 11.00
CA PRO A 180 -7.79 -3.69 10.10
C PRO A 180 -8.77 -2.61 10.59
N ARG A 181 -8.38 -1.35 10.54
CA ARG A 181 -9.17 -0.18 10.98
C ARG A 181 -9.45 -0.12 12.50
N SER A 182 -8.68 -0.83 13.32
CA SER A 182 -8.80 -0.81 14.81
C SER A 182 -8.08 0.37 15.47
N GLY A 183 -7.43 1.27 14.70
CA GLY A 183 -6.70 2.41 15.25
C GLY A 183 -5.21 2.18 15.49
N SER A 184 -4.61 1.14 14.92
CA SER A 184 -3.18 0.82 15.02
C SER A 184 -2.28 2.02 14.71
N THR A 185 -2.57 2.76 13.63
CA THR A 185 -1.85 3.99 13.25
C THR A 185 -1.91 5.05 14.36
N LEU A 186 -3.06 5.22 15.04
CA LEU A 186 -3.18 6.17 16.14
C LEU A 186 -2.31 5.76 17.33
N VAL A 187 -2.32 4.48 17.68
CA VAL A 187 -1.47 3.93 18.77
C VAL A 187 0.01 4.12 18.42
N GLU A 188 0.42 3.83 17.20
CA GLU A 188 1.77 4.07 16.72
C GLU A 188 2.17 5.54 16.85
N GLN A 189 1.33 6.47 16.42
CA GLN A 189 1.60 7.91 16.53
C GLN A 189 1.68 8.38 17.98
N ILE A 190 0.88 7.83 18.89
CA ILE A 190 0.97 8.11 20.32
C ILE A 190 2.32 7.65 20.87
N LEU A 191 2.75 6.43 20.54
CA LEU A 191 4.05 5.90 20.97
C LEU A 191 5.21 6.71 20.38
N ALA A 192 5.15 7.02 19.09
CA ALA A 192 6.16 7.80 18.38
C ALA A 192 6.22 9.27 18.80
N SER A 193 5.27 9.77 19.61
CA SER A 193 5.40 11.09 20.25
C SER A 193 6.47 11.12 21.34
N HIS A 194 6.91 9.96 21.84
CA HIS A 194 8.00 9.87 22.78
C HIS A 194 9.36 9.94 22.06
N PRO A 195 10.33 10.76 22.52
CA PRO A 195 11.59 10.98 21.79
C PRO A 195 12.49 9.75 21.66
N ALA A 196 12.26 8.69 22.44
CA ALA A 196 13.00 7.43 22.34
C ALA A 196 12.28 6.38 21.46
N VAL A 197 11.13 6.69 20.86
CA VAL A 197 10.35 5.75 20.04
C VAL A 197 10.23 6.30 18.62
N GLU A 198 10.59 5.49 17.65
CA GLU A 198 10.44 5.80 16.23
C GLU A 198 9.28 5.00 15.64
N GLY A 199 8.37 5.68 14.94
CA GLY A 199 7.29 5.02 14.19
C GLY A 199 7.83 4.46 12.86
N ALA A 200 7.76 3.15 12.69
CA ALA A 200 8.28 2.47 11.52
C ALA A 200 7.21 2.19 10.44
N GLY A 201 5.93 2.44 10.74
CA GLY A 201 4.81 2.15 9.85
C GLY A 201 4.57 0.66 9.61
N GLU A 202 3.86 0.34 8.55
CA GLU A 202 3.57 -1.06 8.17
C GLU A 202 4.74 -1.66 7.38
N LEU A 203 5.67 -2.32 8.08
CA LEU A 203 6.81 -2.97 7.45
C LEU A 203 6.42 -4.32 6.81
N PRO A 204 6.86 -4.62 5.58
CA PRO A 204 6.53 -5.87 4.89
C PRO A 204 7.36 -7.09 5.36
N ALA A 205 8.25 -6.91 6.35
CA ALA A 205 9.21 -7.93 6.78
C ALA A 205 8.54 -9.23 7.23
N VAL A 206 7.60 -9.17 8.18
CA VAL A 206 6.91 -10.37 8.70
C VAL A 206 6.12 -11.08 7.60
N ALA A 207 5.41 -10.33 6.75
CA ALA A 207 4.71 -10.90 5.60
C ALA A 207 5.68 -11.51 4.57
N GLY A 208 6.86 -10.92 4.38
CA GLY A 208 7.94 -11.44 3.54
C GLY A 208 8.48 -12.76 4.06
N ILE A 209 8.75 -12.85 5.36
CA ILE A 209 9.17 -14.08 6.04
C ILE A 209 8.12 -15.18 5.87
N ALA A 210 6.85 -14.88 6.15
CA ALA A 210 5.74 -15.83 6.01
C ALA A 210 5.64 -16.37 4.58
N ARG A 211 5.76 -15.52 3.54
CA ARG A 211 5.78 -15.95 2.13
C ARG A 211 6.96 -16.85 1.81
N THR A 212 8.15 -16.54 2.32
CA THR A 212 9.36 -17.36 2.12
C THR A 212 9.19 -18.73 2.74
N LEU A 213 8.62 -18.82 3.92
CA LEU A 213 8.33 -20.08 4.61
C LEU A 213 7.24 -20.88 3.89
N ALA A 214 6.20 -20.24 3.41
CA ALA A 214 5.13 -20.87 2.61
C ALA A 214 5.68 -21.47 1.29
N GLY A 215 6.75 -20.91 0.72
CA GLY A 215 7.45 -21.47 -0.42
C GLY A 215 8.25 -22.76 -0.11
N ARG A 216 8.58 -23.02 1.17
CA ARG A 216 9.32 -24.22 1.61
C ARG A 216 8.39 -25.38 1.97
N ALA A 217 7.29 -25.10 2.63
CA ALA A 217 6.29 -26.10 3.04
C ALA A 217 4.98 -25.39 3.39
N LEU A 218 3.95 -26.19 3.69
CA LEU A 218 2.63 -25.66 4.06
C LEU A 218 2.73 -24.75 5.30
N TYR A 219 2.27 -23.50 5.14
CA TYR A 219 2.19 -22.53 6.22
C TYR A 219 0.79 -22.57 6.86
N PRO A 220 0.63 -22.55 8.21
CA PRO A 220 1.64 -22.27 9.22
C PRO A 220 2.44 -23.48 9.74
N GLU A 221 2.14 -24.71 9.34
CA GLU A 221 2.74 -25.93 9.89
C GLU A 221 4.27 -26.01 9.71
N VAL A 222 4.82 -25.32 8.71
CA VAL A 222 6.25 -25.20 8.53
C VAL A 222 6.98 -24.68 9.78
N LEU A 223 6.31 -23.81 10.56
CA LEU A 223 6.87 -23.25 11.79
C LEU A 223 7.15 -24.32 12.87
N ALA A 224 6.41 -25.44 12.86
CA ALA A 224 6.65 -26.54 13.77
C ALA A 224 7.95 -27.29 13.51
N ARG A 225 8.51 -27.14 12.31
CA ARG A 225 9.73 -27.83 11.85
C ARG A 225 11.00 -26.99 12.01
N LEU A 226 10.84 -25.69 12.28
CA LEU A 226 11.97 -24.79 12.48
C LEU A 226 12.63 -25.06 13.83
N ASP A 227 13.95 -25.03 13.85
CA ASP A 227 14.75 -25.09 15.08
C ASP A 227 15.03 -23.67 15.64
N ALA A 228 15.68 -23.60 16.80
CA ALA A 228 16.00 -22.33 17.48
C ALA A 228 16.92 -21.44 16.64
N SER A 229 17.84 -22.01 15.89
CA SER A 229 18.80 -21.24 15.07
C SER A 229 18.10 -20.61 13.87
N GLU A 230 17.19 -21.35 13.22
CA GLU A 230 16.37 -20.85 12.11
C GLU A 230 15.43 -19.73 12.58
N LEU A 231 14.77 -19.89 13.73
CA LEU A 231 13.88 -18.86 14.29
C LEU A 231 14.65 -17.60 14.68
N ARG A 232 15.84 -17.73 15.26
CA ARG A 232 16.72 -16.59 15.58
C ARG A 232 17.11 -15.85 14.30
N SER A 233 17.58 -16.56 13.28
CA SER A 233 17.96 -15.96 11.98
C SER A 233 16.79 -15.25 11.29
N LEU A 234 15.56 -15.71 11.46
CA LEU A 234 14.38 -15.01 10.94
C LEU A 234 14.07 -13.72 11.71
N GLY A 235 14.31 -13.71 13.02
CA GLY A 235 14.10 -12.53 13.86
C GLY A 235 15.18 -11.45 13.70
N GLU A 236 16.37 -11.81 13.21
CA GLU A 236 17.48 -10.87 12.95
C GLU A 236 17.37 -10.15 11.59
N ARG A 237 16.39 -10.50 10.77
CA ARG A 237 16.12 -9.90 9.45
C ARG A 237 15.17 -8.70 9.54
#